data_6dde0b2510b126c98ed7dd06d945d777
#
_entry.id   6dde0b2510b126c98ed7dd06d945d777
#
_cell.length_a   1.000
_cell.length_b   1.000
_cell.length_c   1.000
_cell.angle_alpha   90.00
_cell.angle_beta   90.00
_cell.angle_gamma   90.00
#
_symmetry.space_group_name_H-M   'P 1'
#
loop_
_entity.id
_entity.type
_entity.pdbx_description
1 polymer ?
#
loop_
_entity_poly.entity_id
_entity_poly.type
_entity_poly.pdbx_seq_one_letter_code
_entity_poly.pdbx_strand_id
1 'polypeptide(L)'
;MKINKKELINMSTYAVSDLHGSYEIWLKIHNTFLKENDKLFILGDCIDRGDGGLAILTEALNDPRCVVLCGNHEDLMINALEEEIQYGYSDYWIYKWFQNGGRITYDEWQKKGRDSSWIGRLKALPLWAEYTNKDGNKILMSHSGIVPKRNWGMDSLGRNSLLWNRDHLTDISWHRNDNEFSLHGHTPIQIMPFYKGKNVEIEPGALYYCDGHKINIDNGTVWTKQSCVLDLDTFDEHIFEV
;
A
#
# COMPACT_ATOMS: atom_id res chain seq x y z
N MET A 1 8.28 -29.86 18.07
CA MET A 1 9.18 -29.59 16.94
C MET A 1 10.12 -28.46 17.39
N LYS A 2 11.43 -28.70 17.53
CA LYS A 2 12.38 -27.65 17.92
C LYS A 2 12.72 -26.88 16.65
N ILE A 3 12.22 -25.66 16.52
CA ILE A 3 12.62 -24.74 15.45
C ILE A 3 14.11 -24.47 15.63
N ASN A 4 14.87 -24.72 14.60
CA ASN A 4 16.32 -24.62 14.60
C ASN A 4 16.70 -23.13 14.67
N LYS A 5 17.49 -22.70 15.65
CA LYS A 5 17.94 -21.30 15.82
C LYS A 5 18.60 -20.70 14.57
N LYS A 6 19.07 -21.53 13.62
CA LYS A 6 19.59 -21.08 12.33
C LYS A 6 18.52 -20.65 11.32
N GLU A 7 17.27 -21.12 11.45
CA GLU A 7 16.15 -20.74 10.57
C GLU A 7 15.54 -19.37 10.95
N LEU A 8 15.70 -18.95 12.20
CA LEU A 8 15.30 -17.61 12.67
C LEU A 8 16.24 -16.47 12.23
N ILE A 9 17.39 -16.78 11.63
CA ILE A 9 18.45 -15.80 11.32
C ILE A 9 18.28 -15.17 9.92
N ASN A 10 17.31 -15.60 9.11
CA ASN A 10 17.17 -15.18 7.70
C ASN A 10 15.75 -14.75 7.31
N MET A 11 14.95 -14.27 8.22
CA MET A 11 13.63 -13.71 7.91
C MET A 11 13.74 -12.19 7.86
N SER A 12 13.44 -11.61 6.70
CA SER A 12 13.31 -10.16 6.53
C SER A 12 11.85 -9.77 6.39
N THR A 13 11.52 -8.56 6.77
CA THR A 13 10.18 -8.00 6.65
C THR A 13 10.23 -6.75 5.80
N TYR A 14 9.42 -6.73 4.75
CA TYR A 14 9.43 -5.70 3.73
C TYR A 14 8.08 -5.00 3.62
N ALA A 15 8.08 -3.82 3.01
CA ALA A 15 6.87 -3.13 2.60
C ALA A 15 6.98 -2.61 1.16
N VAL A 16 5.85 -2.61 0.43
CA VAL A 16 5.67 -2.01 -0.89
C VAL A 16 4.31 -1.32 -0.96
N SER A 17 4.13 -0.35 -1.84
CA SER A 17 2.87 0.38 -2.00
C SER A 17 2.57 0.67 -3.46
N ASP A 18 1.28 0.92 -3.75
CA ASP A 18 0.79 1.54 -5.00
C ASP A 18 1.29 0.84 -6.28
N LEU A 19 1.16 -0.49 -6.34
CA LEU A 19 1.56 -1.29 -7.50
C LEU A 19 0.68 -1.05 -8.74
N HIS A 20 -0.59 -0.67 -8.53
CA HIS A 20 -1.51 -0.27 -9.59
C HIS A 20 -1.45 -1.14 -10.84
N GLY A 21 -1.58 -2.45 -10.66
CA GLY A 21 -1.59 -3.41 -11.77
C GLY A 21 -0.25 -3.61 -12.47
N SER A 22 0.87 -3.13 -11.93
CA SER A 22 2.22 -3.31 -12.48
C SER A 22 2.72 -4.74 -12.24
N TYR A 23 2.14 -5.70 -12.98
CA TYR A 23 2.31 -7.13 -12.74
C TYR A 23 3.75 -7.61 -12.94
N GLU A 24 4.50 -7.02 -13.89
CA GLU A 24 5.90 -7.40 -14.11
C GLU A 24 6.79 -7.02 -12.91
N ILE A 25 6.55 -5.86 -12.29
CA ILE A 25 7.23 -5.47 -11.04
C ILE A 25 6.84 -6.42 -9.91
N TRP A 26 5.53 -6.74 -9.79
CA TRP A 26 5.05 -7.72 -8.82
C TRP A 26 5.76 -9.06 -8.94
N LEU A 27 5.89 -9.61 -10.15
CA LEU A 27 6.59 -10.88 -10.38
C LEU A 27 8.05 -10.82 -9.95
N LYS A 28 8.75 -9.73 -10.17
CA LYS A 28 10.14 -9.57 -9.70
C LYS A 28 10.21 -9.57 -8.17
N ILE A 29 9.31 -8.85 -7.50
CA ILE A 29 9.23 -8.81 -6.03
C ILE A 29 8.85 -10.20 -5.49
N HIS A 30 7.72 -10.73 -5.92
CA HIS A 30 7.09 -11.91 -5.34
C HIS A 30 7.84 -13.21 -5.62
N ASN A 31 8.27 -13.41 -6.88
CA ASN A 31 8.86 -14.68 -7.32
C ASN A 31 10.39 -14.70 -7.27
N THR A 32 11.03 -13.52 -7.31
CA THR A 32 12.49 -13.46 -7.44
C THR A 32 13.17 -12.93 -6.19
N PHE A 33 12.55 -11.94 -5.53
CA PHE A 33 13.16 -11.26 -4.39
C PHE A 33 12.76 -11.90 -3.05
N LEU A 34 11.44 -12.13 -2.81
CA LEU A 34 10.94 -12.69 -1.56
C LEU A 34 11.35 -14.15 -1.38
N LYS A 35 11.97 -14.47 -0.25
CA LYS A 35 12.33 -15.82 0.15
C LYS A 35 11.17 -16.48 0.94
N GLU A 36 11.29 -17.78 1.18
CA GLU A 36 10.26 -18.61 1.80
C GLU A 36 9.79 -18.10 3.16
N ASN A 37 10.69 -17.55 4.00
CA ASN A 37 10.38 -17.10 5.35
C ASN A 37 10.20 -15.58 5.46
N ASP A 38 10.32 -14.83 4.38
CA ASP A 38 10.16 -13.38 4.41
C ASP A 38 8.68 -12.98 4.59
N LYS A 39 8.47 -11.74 4.99
CA LYS A 39 7.15 -11.12 5.07
C LYS A 39 7.12 -9.87 4.19
N LEU A 40 5.99 -9.65 3.52
CA LEU A 40 5.73 -8.46 2.72
C LEU A 40 4.41 -7.81 3.13
N PHE A 41 4.49 -6.56 3.56
CA PHE A 41 3.32 -5.69 3.69
C PHE A 41 3.09 -4.96 2.37
N ILE A 42 1.86 -5.03 1.84
CA ILE A 42 1.44 -4.26 0.66
C ILE A 42 0.47 -3.20 1.16
N LEU A 43 0.85 -1.93 1.05
CA LEU A 43 0.13 -0.82 1.68
C LEU A 43 -1.09 -0.35 0.88
N GLY A 44 -1.71 -1.23 0.11
CA GLY A 44 -2.89 -0.96 -0.71
C GLY A 44 -2.57 -0.54 -2.14
N ASP A 45 -3.63 -0.23 -2.89
CA ASP A 45 -3.60 0.20 -4.29
C ASP A 45 -2.87 -0.79 -5.20
N CYS A 46 -3.26 -2.07 -5.08
CA CYS A 46 -2.79 -3.13 -5.97
C CYS A 46 -3.42 -3.03 -7.36
N ILE A 47 -4.68 -2.55 -7.42
CA ILE A 47 -5.53 -2.52 -8.61
C ILE A 47 -5.50 -1.17 -9.32
N ASP A 48 -6.16 -1.12 -10.47
CA ASP A 48 -6.41 0.06 -11.30
C ASP A 48 -5.18 0.57 -12.04
N ARG A 49 -5.42 1.36 -13.08
CA ARG A 49 -4.41 2.00 -13.95
C ARG A 49 -3.60 1.02 -14.81
N GLY A 50 -3.19 -0.13 -14.27
CA GLY A 50 -2.56 -1.24 -15.00
C GLY A 50 -3.48 -2.47 -15.05
N ASP A 51 -3.17 -3.43 -15.91
CA ASP A 51 -4.02 -4.58 -16.25
C ASP A 51 -3.78 -5.84 -15.38
N GLY A 52 -2.79 -5.80 -14.50
CA GLY A 52 -2.45 -6.92 -13.62
C GLY A 52 -3.04 -6.88 -12.21
N GLY A 53 -3.92 -5.92 -11.90
CA GLY A 53 -4.33 -5.65 -10.52
C GLY A 53 -5.03 -6.81 -9.82
N LEU A 54 -6.01 -7.45 -10.47
CA LEU A 54 -6.69 -8.62 -9.90
C LEU A 54 -5.77 -9.85 -9.81
N ALA A 55 -4.77 -9.97 -10.67
CA ALA A 55 -3.76 -11.02 -10.57
C ALA A 55 -2.86 -10.79 -9.34
N ILE A 56 -2.35 -9.57 -9.16
CA ILE A 56 -1.56 -9.18 -7.96
C ILE A 56 -2.35 -9.50 -6.69
N LEU A 57 -3.60 -9.02 -6.58
CA LEU A 57 -4.44 -9.29 -5.41
C LEU A 57 -4.70 -10.79 -5.19
N THR A 58 -4.94 -11.54 -6.28
CA THR A 58 -5.18 -12.97 -6.17
C THR A 58 -3.97 -13.70 -5.59
N GLU A 59 -2.78 -13.41 -6.10
CA GLU A 59 -1.55 -14.04 -5.66
C GLU A 59 -1.18 -13.60 -4.24
N ALA A 60 -1.22 -12.30 -3.96
CA ALA A 60 -0.89 -11.76 -2.64
C ALA A 60 -1.82 -12.27 -1.53
N LEU A 61 -3.14 -12.36 -1.79
CA LEU A 61 -4.10 -12.85 -0.81
C LEU A 61 -4.05 -14.38 -0.58
N ASN A 62 -3.43 -15.12 -1.48
CA ASN A 62 -3.21 -16.56 -1.33
C ASN A 62 -1.80 -16.91 -0.81
N ASP A 63 -0.90 -15.94 -0.71
CA ASP A 63 0.46 -16.15 -0.20
C ASP A 63 0.53 -15.79 1.30
N PRO A 64 0.83 -16.74 2.19
CA PRO A 64 0.93 -16.48 3.64
C PRO A 64 2.10 -15.55 4.01
N ARG A 65 3.00 -15.24 3.10
CA ARG A 65 4.06 -14.25 3.29
C ARG A 65 3.53 -12.81 3.19
N CYS A 66 2.40 -12.60 2.49
CA CYS A 66 1.86 -11.29 2.18
C CYS A 66 0.79 -10.85 3.19
N VAL A 67 0.85 -9.58 3.57
CA VAL A 67 -0.22 -8.88 4.32
C VAL A 67 -0.65 -7.68 3.48
N VAL A 68 -1.85 -7.75 2.90
CA VAL A 68 -2.38 -6.68 2.05
C VAL A 68 -3.25 -5.76 2.89
N LEU A 69 -2.93 -4.46 2.91
CA LEU A 69 -3.80 -3.42 3.45
C LEU A 69 -4.77 -2.94 2.38
N CYS A 70 -5.91 -2.43 2.82
CA CYS A 70 -6.85 -1.76 1.92
C CYS A 70 -6.29 -0.40 1.50
N GLY A 71 -6.23 -0.13 0.20
CA GLY A 71 -6.02 1.19 -0.36
C GLY A 71 -7.33 1.87 -0.74
N ASN A 72 -7.26 3.12 -1.17
CA ASN A 72 -8.45 3.83 -1.60
C ASN A 72 -9.02 3.28 -2.93
N HIS A 73 -8.22 2.64 -3.77
CA HIS A 73 -8.67 1.99 -4.99
C HIS A 73 -9.45 0.70 -4.69
N GLU A 74 -9.01 -0.11 -3.75
CA GLU A 74 -9.80 -1.25 -3.25
C GLU A 74 -11.12 -0.78 -2.61
N ASP A 75 -11.12 0.34 -1.88
CA ASP A 75 -12.32 0.94 -1.30
C ASP A 75 -13.32 1.43 -2.37
N LEU A 76 -12.83 2.06 -3.43
CA LEU A 76 -13.64 2.45 -4.58
C LEU A 76 -14.30 1.24 -5.26
N MET A 77 -13.54 0.17 -5.49
CA MET A 77 -14.06 -1.07 -6.04
C MET A 77 -15.14 -1.69 -5.15
N ILE A 78 -14.92 -1.76 -3.84
CA ILE A 78 -15.93 -2.27 -2.89
C ILE A 78 -17.26 -1.52 -3.06
N ASN A 79 -17.21 -0.18 -2.94
CA ASN A 79 -18.41 0.65 -2.97
C ASN A 79 -19.14 0.55 -4.32
N ALA A 80 -18.39 0.54 -5.44
CA ALA A 80 -18.96 0.45 -6.77
C ALA A 80 -19.65 -0.91 -7.01
N LEU A 81 -19.00 -2.01 -6.64
CA LEU A 81 -19.55 -3.34 -6.85
C LEU A 81 -20.71 -3.65 -5.90
N GLU A 82 -20.69 -3.17 -4.65
CA GLU A 82 -21.82 -3.32 -3.74
C GLU A 82 -23.07 -2.63 -4.27
N GLU A 83 -22.94 -1.39 -4.72
CA GLU A 83 -24.04 -0.62 -5.26
C GLU A 83 -24.58 -1.28 -6.55
N GLU A 84 -23.69 -1.73 -7.46
CA GLU A 84 -24.10 -2.43 -8.68
C GLU A 84 -24.82 -3.75 -8.40
N ILE A 85 -24.35 -4.55 -7.46
CA ILE A 85 -24.99 -5.83 -7.12
C ILE A 85 -26.33 -5.60 -6.42
N GLN A 86 -26.41 -4.60 -5.55
CA GLN A 86 -27.62 -4.31 -4.78
C GLN A 86 -28.75 -3.72 -5.64
N TYR A 87 -28.41 -2.81 -6.55
CA TYR A 87 -29.38 -2.01 -7.30
C TYR A 87 -29.39 -2.30 -8.81
N GLY A 88 -28.46 -3.13 -9.30
CA GLY A 88 -28.31 -3.44 -10.74
C GLY A 88 -27.57 -2.37 -11.53
N TYR A 89 -27.21 -1.26 -10.89
CA TYR A 89 -26.40 -0.17 -11.47
C TYR A 89 -25.69 0.59 -10.35
N SER A 90 -24.62 1.30 -10.71
CA SER A 90 -23.95 2.26 -9.84
C SER A 90 -23.53 3.46 -10.68
N ASP A 91 -24.20 4.60 -10.50
CA ASP A 91 -23.82 5.83 -11.22
C ASP A 91 -22.69 6.57 -10.52
N TYR A 92 -22.81 6.75 -9.20
CA TYR A 92 -21.87 7.59 -8.43
C TYR A 92 -20.54 6.87 -8.19
N TRP A 93 -20.57 5.67 -7.62
CA TRP A 93 -19.34 4.98 -7.23
C TRP A 93 -18.58 4.42 -8.44
N ILE A 94 -19.25 3.90 -9.47
CA ILE A 94 -18.62 3.50 -10.72
C ILE A 94 -17.97 4.70 -11.41
N TYR A 95 -18.69 5.83 -11.49
CA TYR A 95 -18.12 7.06 -12.05
C TYR A 95 -16.86 7.49 -11.29
N LYS A 96 -16.97 7.56 -9.96
CA LYS A 96 -15.84 7.94 -9.09
C LYS A 96 -14.66 7.00 -9.25
N TRP A 97 -14.90 5.70 -9.30
CA TRP A 97 -13.86 4.69 -9.50
C TRP A 97 -13.19 4.83 -10.87
N PHE A 98 -13.97 5.02 -11.95
CA PHE A 98 -13.43 5.21 -13.29
C PHE A 98 -12.61 6.49 -13.44
N GLN A 99 -12.99 7.57 -12.78
CA GLN A 99 -12.19 8.81 -12.72
C GLN A 99 -10.82 8.61 -12.05
N ASN A 100 -10.69 7.57 -11.24
CA ASN A 100 -9.44 7.19 -10.58
C ASN A 100 -8.68 6.07 -11.32
N GLY A 101 -9.13 5.66 -12.50
CA GLY A 101 -8.45 4.65 -13.33
C GLY A 101 -8.98 3.22 -13.16
N GLY A 102 -10.13 3.04 -12.51
CA GLY A 102 -10.71 1.74 -12.21
C GLY A 102 -11.36 1.01 -13.38
N ARG A 103 -11.49 1.66 -14.55
CA ARG A 103 -12.14 1.05 -15.71
C ARG A 103 -11.48 -0.27 -16.14
N ILE A 104 -10.16 -0.34 -16.08
CA ILE A 104 -9.42 -1.54 -16.49
C ILE A 104 -9.71 -2.72 -15.57
N THR A 105 -9.74 -2.49 -14.25
CA THR A 105 -10.08 -3.52 -13.26
C THR A 105 -11.54 -3.96 -13.35
N TYR A 106 -12.44 -3.01 -13.60
CA TYR A 106 -13.86 -3.32 -13.80
C TYR A 106 -14.09 -4.19 -15.03
N ASP A 107 -13.47 -3.87 -16.17
CA ASP A 107 -13.55 -4.64 -17.40
C ASP A 107 -12.95 -6.05 -17.22
N GLU A 108 -11.87 -6.18 -16.46
CA GLU A 108 -11.29 -7.48 -16.10
C GLU A 108 -12.24 -8.30 -15.21
N TRP A 109 -12.82 -7.68 -14.19
CA TRP A 109 -13.79 -8.31 -13.31
C TRP A 109 -15.02 -8.80 -14.09
N GLN A 110 -15.55 -8.01 -15.01
CA GLN A 110 -16.65 -8.43 -15.88
C GLN A 110 -16.28 -9.62 -16.75
N LYS A 111 -15.11 -9.60 -17.40
CA LYS A 111 -14.61 -10.71 -18.23
C LYS A 111 -14.42 -12.00 -17.44
N LYS A 112 -14.09 -11.91 -16.16
CA LYS A 112 -13.94 -13.04 -15.24
C LYS A 112 -15.26 -13.54 -14.62
N GLY A 113 -16.40 -13.07 -15.12
CA GLY A 113 -17.72 -13.55 -14.71
C GLY A 113 -18.34 -12.80 -13.54
N ARG A 114 -17.88 -11.62 -13.21
CA ARG A 114 -18.44 -10.74 -12.16
C ARG A 114 -18.45 -11.40 -10.78
N ASP A 115 -17.35 -12.01 -10.41
CA ASP A 115 -17.21 -12.71 -9.13
C ASP A 115 -17.45 -11.75 -7.95
N SER A 116 -18.60 -11.89 -7.29
CA SER A 116 -19.02 -11.08 -6.15
C SER A 116 -18.22 -11.37 -4.88
N SER A 117 -17.49 -12.48 -4.84
CA SER A 117 -16.65 -12.83 -3.67
C SER A 117 -15.55 -11.80 -3.40
N TRP A 118 -15.18 -11.02 -4.41
CA TRP A 118 -14.21 -9.93 -4.27
C TRP A 118 -14.64 -8.90 -3.22
N ILE A 119 -15.93 -8.59 -3.13
CA ILE A 119 -16.42 -7.63 -2.11
C ILE A 119 -16.05 -8.10 -0.70
N GLY A 120 -16.36 -9.37 -0.40
CA GLY A 120 -16.05 -9.94 0.92
C GLY A 120 -14.53 -10.00 1.19
N ARG A 121 -13.75 -10.39 0.19
CA ARG A 121 -12.28 -10.44 0.28
C ARG A 121 -11.66 -9.06 0.54
N LEU A 122 -12.08 -8.04 -0.21
CA LEU A 122 -11.57 -6.67 -0.07
C LEU A 122 -12.03 -6.02 1.24
N LYS A 123 -13.26 -6.28 1.69
CA LYS A 123 -13.76 -5.80 2.99
C LYS A 123 -13.02 -6.38 4.18
N ALA A 124 -12.45 -7.57 4.03
CA ALA A 124 -11.65 -8.21 5.06
C ALA A 124 -10.23 -7.65 5.17
N LEU A 125 -9.78 -6.81 4.22
CA LEU A 125 -8.47 -6.19 4.27
C LEU A 125 -8.35 -5.24 5.47
N PRO A 126 -7.28 -5.35 6.27
CA PRO A 126 -7.01 -4.39 7.33
C PRO A 126 -6.73 -3.00 6.75
N LEU A 127 -7.10 -1.95 7.48
CA LEU A 127 -6.83 -0.56 7.11
C LEU A 127 -5.44 -0.10 7.53
N TRP A 128 -4.86 -0.77 8.50
CA TRP A 128 -3.55 -0.48 9.05
C TRP A 128 -2.89 -1.74 9.60
N ALA A 129 -1.59 -1.69 9.75
CA ALA A 129 -0.79 -2.71 10.43
C ALA A 129 0.31 -2.06 11.28
N GLU A 130 0.89 -2.86 12.16
CA GLU A 130 2.02 -2.47 12.99
C GLU A 130 3.10 -3.54 12.89
N TYR A 131 4.34 -3.11 12.81
CA TYR A 131 5.51 -3.97 12.90
C TYR A 131 6.50 -3.36 13.88
N THR A 132 7.09 -4.18 14.74
CA THR A 132 8.21 -3.76 15.58
C THR A 132 9.47 -4.45 15.08
N ASN A 133 10.42 -3.65 14.61
CA ASN A 133 11.66 -4.16 14.03
C ASN A 133 12.65 -4.66 15.09
N LYS A 134 13.79 -5.21 14.65
CA LYS A 134 14.81 -5.80 15.50
C LYS A 134 15.46 -4.81 16.48
N ASP A 135 15.42 -3.52 16.15
CA ASP A 135 15.94 -2.44 16.98
C ASP A 135 14.91 -1.86 17.97
N GLY A 136 13.67 -2.41 17.96
CA GLY A 136 12.58 -1.96 18.81
C GLY A 136 11.81 -0.76 18.25
N ASN A 137 12.04 -0.37 17.01
CA ASN A 137 11.28 0.67 16.36
C ASN A 137 9.91 0.15 15.94
N LYS A 138 8.86 0.90 16.27
CA LYS A 138 7.49 0.61 15.93
C LYS A 138 7.10 1.31 14.64
N ILE A 139 6.76 0.56 13.60
CA ILE A 139 6.38 1.06 12.29
C ILE A 139 4.87 0.89 12.14
N LEU A 140 4.16 2.03 12.07
CA LEU A 140 2.72 2.10 11.87
C LEU A 140 2.45 2.29 10.38
N MET A 141 1.79 1.32 9.77
CA MET A 141 1.54 1.27 8.33
C MET A 141 0.08 1.52 8.03
N SER A 142 -0.23 2.40 7.12
CA SER A 142 -1.55 2.57 6.51
C SER A 142 -1.39 3.10 5.09
N HIS A 143 -2.42 2.98 4.27
CA HIS A 143 -2.31 3.40 2.87
C HIS A 143 -1.94 4.87 2.70
N SER A 144 -2.69 5.79 3.31
CA SER A 144 -2.46 7.23 3.12
C SER A 144 -1.63 7.90 4.24
N GLY A 145 -1.11 7.12 5.18
CA GLY A 145 -0.38 7.67 6.34
C GLY A 145 -1.29 8.06 7.50
N ILE A 146 -0.68 8.52 8.58
CA ILE A 146 -1.39 8.91 9.80
C ILE A 146 -1.11 10.37 10.15
N VAL A 147 -2.13 11.06 10.69
CA VAL A 147 -1.94 12.32 11.41
C VAL A 147 -1.55 11.97 12.84
N PRO A 148 -0.32 12.22 13.26
CA PRO A 148 0.13 11.84 14.60
C PRO A 148 -0.45 12.80 15.65
N LYS A 149 -1.61 12.45 16.22
CA LYS A 149 -2.10 13.12 17.41
C LYS A 149 -1.70 12.30 18.64
N ARG A 150 -1.10 12.96 19.60
CA ARG A 150 -0.39 12.41 20.76
C ARG A 150 -1.11 11.32 21.56
N ASN A 151 -2.43 11.19 21.46
CA ASN A 151 -3.25 10.29 22.27
C ASN A 151 -4.25 9.46 21.44
N TRP A 152 -4.09 9.35 20.14
CA TRP A 152 -5.00 8.58 19.30
C TRP A 152 -4.40 7.24 18.94
N GLY A 153 -5.08 6.16 19.35
CA GLY A 153 -4.79 4.82 18.82
C GLY A 153 -5.22 4.72 17.36
N MET A 154 -4.59 3.81 16.60
CA MET A 154 -4.91 3.60 15.18
C MET A 154 -6.39 3.27 14.96
N ASP A 155 -7.01 2.52 15.87
CA ASP A 155 -8.43 2.15 15.80
C ASP A 155 -9.39 3.34 15.97
N SER A 156 -8.92 4.47 16.49
CA SER A 156 -9.72 5.71 16.58
C SER A 156 -9.72 6.53 15.28
N LEU A 157 -8.88 6.18 14.32
CA LEU A 157 -8.82 6.83 13.02
C LEU A 157 -9.91 6.27 12.11
N GLY A 158 -10.72 7.16 11.53
CA GLY A 158 -11.76 6.76 10.59
C GLY A 158 -11.18 6.22 9.27
N ARG A 159 -11.94 5.36 8.60
CA ARG A 159 -11.57 4.76 7.31
C ARG A 159 -11.03 5.79 6.31
N ASN A 160 -11.72 6.92 6.13
CA ASN A 160 -11.27 7.98 5.22
C ASN A 160 -9.92 8.58 5.60
N SER A 161 -9.60 8.66 6.90
CA SER A 161 -8.32 9.17 7.37
C SER A 161 -7.16 8.23 7.05
N LEU A 162 -7.42 6.93 6.95
CA LEU A 162 -6.40 5.92 6.65
C LEU A 162 -6.23 5.67 5.15
N LEU A 163 -7.23 6.04 4.32
CA LEU A 163 -7.25 5.77 2.89
C LEU A 163 -7.05 6.99 1.99
N TRP A 164 -7.44 8.20 2.43
CA TRP A 164 -7.53 9.38 1.56
C TRP A 164 -6.81 10.62 2.09
N ASN A 165 -6.29 10.56 3.30
CA ASN A 165 -5.75 11.74 3.96
C ASN A 165 -4.45 12.24 3.30
N ARG A 166 -4.39 13.55 3.07
CA ARG A 166 -3.19 14.25 2.61
C ARG A 166 -2.80 15.42 3.52
N ASP A 167 -3.60 15.72 4.56
CA ASP A 167 -3.32 16.85 5.46
C ASP A 167 -2.00 16.68 6.21
N HIS A 168 -1.64 15.44 6.54
CA HIS A 168 -0.39 15.12 7.23
C HIS A 168 0.86 15.35 6.36
N LEU A 169 0.72 15.49 5.03
CA LEU A 169 1.85 15.74 4.14
C LEU A 169 2.42 17.15 4.30
N THR A 170 1.62 18.09 4.80
CA THR A 170 2.03 19.47 5.07
C THR A 170 2.35 19.71 6.55
N ASP A 171 1.93 18.81 7.43
CA ASP A 171 2.27 18.84 8.85
C ASP A 171 3.60 18.14 9.08
N ILE A 172 4.64 18.94 9.33
CA ILE A 172 6.02 18.46 9.58
C ILE A 172 6.27 18.12 11.05
N SER A 173 5.27 18.26 11.93
CA SER A 173 5.42 17.95 13.34
C SER A 173 5.24 16.44 13.60
N TRP A 174 6.07 15.90 14.49
CA TRP A 174 5.95 14.56 15.01
C TRP A 174 5.57 14.63 16.50
N HIS A 175 4.44 14.05 16.85
CA HIS A 175 3.90 14.14 18.21
C HIS A 175 3.79 12.78 18.91
N ARG A 176 4.51 11.78 18.40
CA ARG A 176 4.59 10.43 18.98
C ARG A 176 5.99 10.19 19.56
N ASN A 177 6.27 8.96 19.97
CA ASN A 177 7.57 8.59 20.54
C ASN A 177 8.67 8.56 19.44
N ASP A 178 9.91 8.82 19.81
CA ASP A 178 11.04 8.84 18.87
C ASP A 178 11.33 7.50 18.20
N ASN A 179 10.86 6.38 18.78
CA ASN A 179 10.97 5.05 18.18
C ASN A 179 9.70 4.61 17.42
N GLU A 180 8.78 5.53 17.14
CA GLU A 180 7.59 5.26 16.31
C GLU A 180 7.73 5.95 14.95
N PHE A 181 7.36 5.23 13.88
CA PHE A 181 7.41 5.68 12.49
C PHE A 181 6.05 5.50 11.83
N SER A 182 5.73 6.37 10.87
CA SER A 182 4.57 6.21 9.98
C SER A 182 5.06 5.87 8.59
N LEU A 183 4.66 4.70 8.07
CA LEU A 183 4.97 4.26 6.71
C LEU A 183 3.69 4.25 5.87
N HIS A 184 3.76 4.80 4.67
CA HIS A 184 2.60 4.94 3.78
C HIS A 184 2.98 5.04 2.29
N GLY A 185 1.94 5.08 1.43
CA GLY A 185 1.98 5.36 0.01
C GLY A 185 1.01 6.45 -0.40
N HIS A 186 0.08 6.16 -1.32
CA HIS A 186 -1.05 6.96 -1.75
C HIS A 186 -0.73 8.24 -2.55
N THR A 187 0.33 8.93 -2.20
CA THR A 187 0.72 10.17 -2.87
C THR A 187 2.14 10.01 -3.39
N PRO A 188 2.32 9.88 -4.71
CA PRO A 188 3.64 9.70 -5.29
C PRO A 188 4.66 10.72 -4.79
N ILE A 189 5.85 10.25 -4.45
CA ILE A 189 6.92 11.11 -3.90
C ILE A 189 7.22 12.30 -4.79
N GLN A 190 7.05 12.16 -6.12
CA GLN A 190 7.31 13.21 -7.12
C GLN A 190 6.35 14.39 -7.03
N ILE A 191 5.15 14.19 -6.46
CA ILE A 191 4.12 15.24 -6.34
C ILE A 191 3.86 15.68 -4.90
N MET A 192 4.73 15.33 -3.97
CA MET A 192 4.59 15.75 -2.58
C MET A 192 4.54 17.29 -2.47
N PRO A 193 3.71 17.85 -1.57
CA PRO A 193 3.44 19.30 -1.51
C PRO A 193 4.68 20.18 -1.36
N PHE A 194 5.71 19.69 -0.67
CA PHE A 194 6.93 20.46 -0.45
C PHE A 194 7.86 20.54 -1.67
N TYR A 195 7.55 19.78 -2.76
CA TYR A 195 8.21 19.92 -4.06
C TYR A 195 7.43 20.83 -5.03
N LYS A 196 6.21 21.23 -4.68
CA LYS A 196 5.37 22.06 -5.56
C LYS A 196 6.08 23.35 -5.96
N GLY A 197 6.23 23.55 -7.27
CA GLY A 197 6.91 24.71 -7.83
C GLY A 197 8.45 24.64 -7.80
N LYS A 198 9.02 23.53 -7.36
CA LYS A 198 10.45 23.26 -7.41
C LYS A 198 10.76 22.38 -8.62
N ASN A 199 11.80 22.73 -9.35
CA ASN A 199 12.32 21.89 -10.44
C ASN A 199 13.36 20.91 -9.85
N VAL A 200 12.87 19.87 -9.16
CA VAL A 200 13.69 18.86 -8.49
C VAL A 200 13.43 17.53 -9.15
N GLU A 201 14.47 16.88 -9.60
CA GLU A 201 14.41 15.47 -9.99
C GLU A 201 14.37 14.62 -8.73
N ILE A 202 13.36 13.75 -8.62
CA ILE A 202 13.14 12.89 -7.46
C ILE A 202 13.50 11.48 -7.89
N GLU A 203 14.59 10.98 -7.37
CA GLU A 203 15.00 9.59 -7.57
C GLU A 203 13.99 8.62 -6.94
N PRO A 204 13.81 7.42 -7.48
CA PRO A 204 12.98 6.39 -6.88
C PRO A 204 13.57 5.97 -5.53
N GLY A 205 12.71 5.71 -4.57
CA GLY A 205 13.13 5.32 -3.23
C GLY A 205 12.09 5.62 -2.16
N ALA A 206 12.50 5.57 -0.92
CA ALA A 206 11.71 5.99 0.22
C ALA A 206 11.98 7.47 0.52
N LEU A 207 10.91 8.23 0.67
CA LEU A 207 10.99 9.63 1.04
C LEU A 207 10.78 9.81 2.54
N TYR A 208 11.81 10.21 3.22
CA TYR A 208 11.78 10.50 4.66
C TYR A 208 11.50 11.98 4.90
N TYR A 209 10.54 12.27 5.76
CA TYR A 209 10.20 13.64 6.15
C TYR A 209 9.74 13.69 7.62
N CYS A 210 9.51 14.88 8.17
CA CYS A 210 9.19 15.05 9.58
C CYS A 210 10.27 14.43 10.50
N ASP A 211 11.52 14.92 10.34
CA ASP A 211 12.70 14.42 11.06
C ASP A 211 12.92 12.90 10.93
N GLY A 212 12.51 12.33 9.79
CA GLY A 212 12.66 10.90 9.47
C GLY A 212 11.55 10.00 9.99
N HIS A 213 10.60 10.51 10.76
CA HIS A 213 9.53 9.70 11.35
C HIS A 213 8.39 9.35 10.40
N LYS A 214 8.25 10.06 9.29
CA LYS A 214 7.29 9.74 8.23
C LYS A 214 8.03 9.26 7.00
N ILE A 215 7.59 8.13 6.46
CA ILE A 215 8.23 7.45 5.34
C ILE A 215 7.17 7.21 4.27
N ASN A 216 7.39 7.73 3.07
CA ASN A 216 6.54 7.50 1.90
C ASN A 216 7.30 6.65 0.88
N ILE A 217 6.70 5.53 0.45
CA ILE A 217 7.29 4.59 -0.52
C ILE A 217 6.48 4.49 -1.82
N ASP A 218 5.52 5.39 -2.07
CA ASP A 218 4.82 5.47 -3.34
C ASP A 218 5.71 6.14 -4.39
N ASN A 219 6.24 5.36 -5.30
CA ASN A 219 7.11 5.81 -6.39
C ASN A 219 6.35 6.20 -7.66
N GLY A 220 5.02 6.23 -7.65
CA GLY A 220 4.23 6.47 -8.85
C GLY A 220 4.43 5.39 -9.90
N THR A 221 4.42 4.13 -9.50
CA THR A 221 4.85 2.94 -10.27
C THR A 221 4.30 2.90 -11.71
N VAL A 222 3.05 3.33 -11.91
CA VAL A 222 2.43 3.35 -13.26
C VAL A 222 3.17 4.27 -14.23
N TRP A 223 3.70 5.38 -13.73
CA TRP A 223 4.35 6.41 -14.57
C TRP A 223 5.85 6.19 -14.66
N THR A 224 6.47 5.94 -13.52
CA THR A 224 7.92 5.80 -13.40
C THR A 224 8.42 4.44 -13.88
N LYS A 225 7.54 3.43 -13.89
CA LYS A 225 7.90 2.02 -14.07
C LYS A 225 8.85 1.50 -13.00
N GLN A 226 8.85 2.15 -11.84
CA GLN A 226 9.71 1.82 -10.71
C GLN A 226 8.89 1.73 -9.43
N SER A 227 9.28 0.82 -8.54
CA SER A 227 8.68 0.64 -7.22
C SER A 227 9.77 0.43 -6.18
N CYS A 228 9.59 1.02 -5.00
CA CYS A 228 10.46 0.82 -3.85
C CYS A 228 9.90 -0.29 -2.95
N VAL A 229 10.71 -1.26 -2.61
CA VAL A 229 10.50 -2.22 -1.51
C VAL A 229 11.42 -1.82 -0.37
N LEU A 230 10.86 -1.47 0.76
CA LEU A 230 11.59 -1.06 1.96
C LEU A 230 11.77 -2.25 2.91
N ASP A 231 13.00 -2.55 3.31
CA ASP A 231 13.28 -3.48 4.42
C ASP A 231 12.94 -2.78 5.74
N LEU A 232 12.01 -3.34 6.51
CA LEU A 232 11.53 -2.72 7.76
C LEU A 232 12.47 -2.93 8.95
N ASP A 233 13.43 -3.83 8.82
CA ASP A 233 14.43 -4.08 9.86
C ASP A 233 15.64 -3.13 9.74
N THR A 234 16.07 -2.87 8.50
CA THR A 234 17.30 -2.09 8.22
C THR A 234 17.05 -0.73 7.61
N PHE A 235 15.83 -0.50 7.09
CA PHE A 235 15.43 0.62 6.24
C PHE A 235 16.20 0.69 4.91
N ASP A 236 16.78 -0.43 4.46
CA ASP A 236 17.38 -0.53 3.13
C ASP A 236 16.29 -0.50 2.05
N GLU A 237 16.60 0.18 0.96
CA GLU A 237 15.70 0.38 -0.18
C GLU A 237 16.09 -0.53 -1.33
N HIS A 238 15.10 -1.24 -1.89
CA HIS A 238 15.27 -2.10 -3.07
C HIS A 238 14.38 -1.58 -4.18
N ILE A 239 14.98 -1.10 -5.28
CA ILE A 239 14.24 -0.54 -6.41
C ILE A 239 14.02 -1.62 -7.47
N PHE A 240 12.76 -1.77 -7.88
CA PHE A 240 12.32 -2.66 -8.95
C PHE A 240 11.80 -1.83 -10.11
N GLU A 241 12.25 -2.16 -11.32
CA GLU A 241 11.91 -1.45 -12.56
C GLU A 241 11.58 -2.40 -13.70
N VAL A 242 10.81 -1.93 -14.72
CA VAL A 242 10.48 -2.64 -15.95
C VAL A 242 10.65 -1.75 -17.18
#